data_145a46a40c24166c0704c4091e5e8405
#
_entry.id   145a46a40c24166c0704c4091e5e8405
#
_cell.length_a   1.000
_cell.length_b   1.000
_cell.length_c   1.000
_cell.angle_alpha   90.00
_cell.angle_beta   90.00
_cell.angle_gamma   90.00
#
_symmetry.space_group_name_H-M   'P 1'
#
loop_
_entity.id
_entity.type
_entity.pdbx_description
1 polymer ?
#
loop_
_entity_poly.entity_id
_entity_poly.type
_entity_poly.pdbx_seq_one_letter_code
_entity_poly.pdbx_strand_id
1 'polypeptide(L)'
;MSTLEENRRAQAEERIAAHREKAKNFVQTARIAGWVLMVILAIFILAAPQYSRALQLAFHDGYRTDKLYMLSGPAYMMSMSLLGVWILAELDVVERVVRDKPISLRVSRNIRRMGIASSLAVLITLIRVVFWPQLEAIFVVIIFLVLALALFATSHMVASRAEQLTLEALENADHHVRR
;
A
#
# COMPACT_ATOMS: atom_id res chain seq x y z
N MET A 1 -40.15 24.03 -22.07
CA MET A 1 -38.91 24.09 -21.25
C MET A 1 -38.59 22.80 -20.49
N SER A 2 -39.57 21.91 -20.26
CA SER A 2 -39.35 20.65 -19.51
C SER A 2 -38.46 19.61 -20.20
N THR A 3 -38.55 19.46 -21.49
CA THR A 3 -37.82 18.42 -22.27
C THR A 3 -36.30 18.61 -22.31
N LEU A 4 -35.82 19.84 -22.27
CA LEU A 4 -34.37 20.16 -22.24
C LEU A 4 -33.74 19.86 -20.88
N GLU A 5 -34.47 20.06 -19.80
CA GLU A 5 -34.01 19.71 -18.45
C GLU A 5 -34.03 18.20 -18.20
N GLU A 6 -35.02 17.49 -18.71
CA GLU A 6 -35.08 16.02 -18.67
C GLU A 6 -33.93 15.39 -19.44
N ASN A 7 -33.62 15.87 -20.64
CA ASN A 7 -32.48 15.38 -21.41
C ASN A 7 -31.14 15.65 -20.72
N ARG A 8 -30.97 16.79 -20.05
CA ARG A 8 -29.75 17.08 -19.28
C ARG A 8 -29.59 16.18 -18.06
N ARG A 9 -30.72 15.87 -17.37
CA ARG A 9 -30.69 14.93 -16.24
C ARG A 9 -30.35 13.51 -16.67
N ALA A 10 -30.99 13.02 -17.77
CA ALA A 10 -30.68 11.71 -18.33
C ALA A 10 -29.21 11.57 -18.75
N GLN A 11 -28.65 12.59 -19.40
CA GLN A 11 -27.22 12.59 -19.76
C GLN A 11 -26.28 12.65 -18.54
N ALA A 12 -26.68 13.36 -17.48
CA ALA A 12 -25.89 13.41 -16.26
C ALA A 12 -25.90 12.06 -15.54
N GLU A 13 -27.06 11.40 -15.48
CA GLU A 13 -27.20 10.06 -14.88
C GLU A 13 -26.39 9.01 -15.65
N GLU A 14 -26.43 9.06 -16.97
CA GLU A 14 -25.64 8.14 -17.82
C GLU A 14 -24.12 8.34 -17.62
N ARG A 15 -23.65 9.58 -17.53
CA ARG A 15 -22.24 9.88 -17.21
C ARG A 15 -21.86 9.37 -15.82
N ILE A 16 -22.70 9.55 -14.83
CA ILE A 16 -22.46 9.06 -13.46
C ILE A 16 -22.42 7.54 -13.44
N ALA A 17 -23.33 6.87 -14.16
CA ALA A 17 -23.33 5.42 -14.29
C ALA A 17 -22.06 4.89 -14.94
N ALA A 18 -21.63 5.51 -16.07
CA ALA A 18 -20.41 5.16 -16.76
C ALA A 18 -19.14 5.38 -15.91
N HIS A 19 -19.08 6.45 -15.12
CA HIS A 19 -18.00 6.67 -14.17
C HIS A 19 -17.97 5.65 -13.04
N ARG A 20 -19.15 5.25 -12.51
CA ARG A 20 -19.24 4.20 -11.49
C ARG A 20 -18.79 2.84 -12.01
N GLU A 21 -19.14 2.49 -13.24
CA GLU A 21 -18.72 1.25 -13.87
C GLU A 21 -17.19 1.21 -14.10
N LYS A 22 -16.62 2.28 -14.63
CA LYS A 22 -15.16 2.41 -14.78
C LYS A 22 -14.43 2.30 -13.43
N ALA A 23 -14.95 2.94 -12.39
CA ALA A 23 -14.38 2.85 -11.06
C ALA A 23 -14.43 1.42 -10.51
N LYS A 24 -15.54 0.69 -10.70
CA LYS A 24 -15.65 -0.72 -10.28
C LYS A 24 -14.63 -1.60 -11.02
N ASN A 25 -14.50 -1.44 -12.32
CA ASN A 25 -13.56 -2.20 -13.13
C ASN A 25 -12.11 -1.91 -12.73
N PHE A 26 -11.78 -0.65 -12.47
CA PHE A 26 -10.44 -0.26 -11.98
C PHE A 26 -10.13 -0.90 -10.62
N VAL A 27 -11.05 -0.86 -9.65
CA VAL A 27 -10.87 -1.48 -8.34
C VAL A 27 -10.71 -2.99 -8.46
N GLN A 28 -11.49 -3.65 -9.32
CA GLN A 28 -11.37 -5.08 -9.55
C GLN A 28 -10.01 -5.45 -10.17
N THR A 29 -9.54 -4.70 -11.16
CA THR A 29 -8.24 -4.91 -11.79
C THR A 29 -7.10 -4.68 -10.79
N ALA A 30 -7.16 -3.61 -10.00
CA ALA A 30 -6.17 -3.33 -8.96
C ALA A 30 -6.11 -4.45 -7.89
N ARG A 31 -7.25 -5.03 -7.55
CA ARG A 31 -7.32 -6.16 -6.62
C ARG A 31 -6.67 -7.42 -7.19
N ILE A 32 -6.95 -7.76 -8.45
CA ILE A 32 -6.32 -8.91 -9.11
C ILE A 32 -4.82 -8.70 -9.18
N ALA A 33 -4.36 -7.50 -9.58
CA ALA A 33 -2.94 -7.15 -9.60
C ALA A 33 -2.29 -7.27 -8.21
N GLY A 34 -2.98 -6.84 -7.15
CA GLY A 34 -2.52 -6.99 -5.76
C GLY A 34 -2.34 -8.46 -5.36
N TRP A 35 -3.28 -9.34 -5.69
CA TRP A 35 -3.18 -10.77 -5.43
C TRP A 35 -2.04 -11.43 -6.22
N VAL A 36 -1.88 -11.10 -7.50
CA VAL A 36 -0.77 -11.59 -8.33
C VAL A 36 0.56 -11.15 -7.73
N LEU A 37 0.67 -9.90 -7.29
CA LEU A 37 1.88 -9.39 -6.65
C LEU A 37 2.17 -10.11 -5.32
N MET A 38 1.16 -10.40 -4.50
CA MET A 38 1.33 -11.20 -3.28
C MET A 38 1.88 -12.59 -3.57
N VAL A 39 1.40 -13.26 -4.61
CA VAL A 39 1.91 -14.58 -5.02
C VAL A 39 3.37 -14.47 -5.46
N ILE A 40 3.73 -13.46 -6.24
CA ILE A 40 5.12 -13.21 -6.65
C ILE A 40 6.02 -12.99 -5.44
N LEU A 41 5.61 -12.17 -4.48
CA LEU A 41 6.37 -11.93 -3.25
C LEU A 41 6.52 -13.20 -2.40
N ALA A 42 5.48 -14.03 -2.32
CA ALA A 42 5.56 -15.32 -1.63
C ALA A 42 6.57 -16.26 -2.30
N ILE A 43 6.62 -16.27 -3.65
CA ILE A 43 7.63 -17.02 -4.41
C ILE A 43 9.04 -16.52 -4.08
N PHE A 44 9.26 -15.20 -4.00
CA PHE A 44 10.55 -14.63 -3.62
C PHE A 44 10.98 -15.02 -2.20
N ILE A 45 10.04 -15.07 -1.25
CA ILE A 45 10.33 -15.54 0.12
C ILE A 45 10.83 -16.98 0.09
N LEU A 46 10.14 -17.86 -0.65
CA LEU A 46 10.50 -19.27 -0.78
C LEU A 46 11.80 -19.49 -1.60
N ALA A 47 12.05 -18.64 -2.58
CA ALA A 47 13.25 -18.71 -3.43
C ALA A 47 14.51 -18.14 -2.76
N ALA A 48 14.38 -17.28 -1.74
CA ALA A 48 15.53 -16.63 -1.10
C ALA A 48 16.62 -17.61 -0.59
N PRO A 49 16.30 -18.74 0.07
CA PRO A 49 17.31 -19.72 0.46
C PRO A 49 17.99 -20.40 -0.73
N GLN A 50 17.25 -20.65 -1.82
CA GLN A 50 17.82 -21.25 -3.04
C GLN A 50 18.75 -20.28 -3.76
N TYR A 51 18.41 -19.00 -3.78
CA TYR A 51 19.28 -17.95 -4.30
C TYR A 51 20.61 -17.88 -3.54
N SER A 52 20.59 -18.03 -2.22
CA SER A 52 21.81 -18.11 -1.41
C SER A 52 22.67 -19.30 -1.82
N ARG A 53 22.09 -20.48 -2.04
CA ARG A 53 22.82 -21.68 -2.49
C ARG A 53 23.39 -21.49 -3.90
N ALA A 54 22.61 -20.93 -4.82
CA ALA A 54 23.07 -20.66 -6.18
C ALA A 54 24.27 -19.69 -6.21
N LEU A 55 24.24 -18.64 -5.38
CA LEU A 55 25.37 -17.73 -5.21
C LEU A 55 26.60 -18.45 -4.65
N GLN A 56 26.45 -19.30 -3.64
CA GLN A 56 27.56 -20.08 -3.09
C GLN A 56 28.20 -20.97 -4.15
N LEU A 57 27.42 -21.62 -4.98
CA LEU A 57 27.91 -22.48 -6.07
C LEU A 57 28.61 -21.67 -7.18
N ALA A 58 28.03 -20.54 -7.57
CA ALA A 58 28.57 -19.69 -8.63
C ALA A 58 29.92 -19.03 -8.26
N PHE A 59 30.17 -18.80 -6.97
CA PHE A 59 31.38 -18.12 -6.50
C PHE A 59 32.39 -19.06 -5.83
N HIS A 60 32.22 -20.40 -5.96
CA HIS A 60 33.13 -21.37 -5.36
C HIS A 60 34.54 -21.35 -5.98
N ASP A 61 34.70 -20.82 -7.18
CA ASP A 61 35.93 -20.82 -7.97
C ASP A 61 36.86 -19.62 -7.75
N GLY A 62 36.99 -19.08 -6.55
CA GLY A 62 38.16 -18.28 -6.20
C GLY A 62 37.97 -16.78 -5.95
N TYR A 63 36.79 -16.23 -6.03
CA TYR A 63 36.50 -14.89 -5.50
C TYR A 63 36.22 -14.95 -4.01
N ARG A 64 36.94 -14.16 -3.25
CA ARG A 64 36.71 -13.89 -1.82
C ARG A 64 35.34 -13.22 -1.63
N THR A 65 34.28 -13.98 -1.77
CA THR A 65 32.92 -13.50 -1.50
C THR A 65 32.79 -13.37 0.02
N ASP A 66 32.61 -12.15 0.40
CA ASP A 66 32.36 -11.77 1.78
C ASP A 66 31.14 -12.57 2.28
N LYS A 67 31.33 -13.42 3.30
CA LYS A 67 30.27 -14.27 3.87
C LYS A 67 29.06 -13.45 4.26
N LEU A 68 29.28 -12.17 4.65
CA LEU A 68 28.26 -11.20 4.94
C LEU A 68 27.41 -10.85 3.71
N TYR A 69 28.00 -10.73 2.51
CA TYR A 69 27.24 -10.48 1.29
C TYR A 69 26.33 -11.64 0.92
N MET A 70 26.80 -12.87 1.06
CA MET A 70 26.02 -14.08 0.77
C MET A 70 24.82 -14.26 1.69
N LEU A 71 24.94 -13.82 2.95
CA LEU A 71 23.83 -13.91 3.93
C LEU A 71 22.88 -12.71 3.81
N SER A 72 23.41 -11.52 3.56
CA SER A 72 22.62 -10.28 3.53
C SER A 72 21.69 -10.18 2.34
N GLY A 73 22.06 -10.70 1.16
CA GLY A 73 21.22 -10.69 -0.03
C GLY A 73 19.89 -11.42 0.17
N PRO A 74 19.90 -12.71 0.52
CA PRO A 74 18.68 -13.46 0.83
C PRO A 74 17.87 -12.88 1.99
N ALA A 75 18.53 -12.43 3.06
CA ALA A 75 17.85 -11.82 4.20
C ALA A 75 17.14 -10.53 3.80
N TYR A 76 17.76 -9.71 2.96
CA TYR A 76 17.16 -8.51 2.40
C TYR A 76 15.95 -8.84 1.53
N MET A 77 16.07 -9.82 0.60
CA MET A 77 14.96 -10.26 -0.24
C MET A 77 13.76 -10.73 0.59
N MET A 78 14.00 -11.57 1.60
CA MET A 78 12.96 -12.05 2.49
C MET A 78 12.29 -10.90 3.24
N SER A 79 13.08 -10.01 3.83
CA SER A 79 12.55 -8.88 4.62
C SER A 79 11.72 -7.94 3.77
N MET A 80 12.19 -7.58 2.58
CA MET A 80 11.45 -6.71 1.67
C MET A 80 10.18 -7.37 1.13
N SER A 81 10.23 -8.67 0.84
CA SER A 81 9.05 -9.41 0.39
C SER A 81 7.99 -9.54 1.50
N LEU A 82 8.39 -9.78 2.75
CA LEU A 82 7.47 -9.81 3.89
C LEU A 82 6.82 -8.46 4.13
N LEU A 83 7.57 -7.36 4.03
CA LEU A 83 7.01 -6.01 4.14
C LEU A 83 6.05 -5.70 2.99
N GLY A 84 6.37 -6.14 1.78
CA GLY A 84 5.47 -6.04 0.62
C GLY A 84 4.16 -6.79 0.83
N VAL A 85 4.21 -8.04 1.31
CA VAL A 85 3.02 -8.81 1.66
C VAL A 85 2.21 -8.12 2.75
N TRP A 86 2.86 -7.56 3.77
CA TRP A 86 2.16 -6.83 4.82
C TRP A 86 1.42 -5.60 4.26
N ILE A 87 2.09 -4.78 3.43
CA ILE A 87 1.46 -3.60 2.79
C ILE A 87 0.25 -4.02 1.96
N LEU A 88 0.36 -5.08 1.15
CA LEU A 88 -0.73 -5.58 0.31
C LEU A 88 -1.89 -6.16 1.13
N ALA A 89 -1.61 -6.84 2.23
CA ALA A 89 -2.63 -7.35 3.12
C ALA A 89 -3.42 -6.22 3.80
N GLU A 90 -2.74 -5.17 4.28
CA GLU A 90 -3.41 -3.99 4.84
C GLU A 90 -4.20 -3.23 3.77
N LEU A 91 -3.73 -3.18 2.53
CA LEU A 91 -4.44 -2.58 1.40
C LEU A 91 -5.77 -3.32 1.11
N ASP A 92 -5.77 -4.66 1.10
CA ASP A 92 -6.98 -5.47 0.94
C ASP A 92 -7.99 -5.20 2.08
N VAL A 93 -7.50 -5.05 3.31
CA VAL A 93 -8.36 -4.68 4.46
C VAL A 93 -8.93 -3.28 4.29
N VAL A 94 -8.12 -2.31 3.87
CA VAL A 94 -8.59 -0.93 3.58
C VAL A 94 -9.67 -0.95 2.51
N GLU A 95 -9.48 -1.68 1.41
CA GLU A 95 -10.47 -1.79 0.34
C GLU A 95 -11.82 -2.32 0.86
N ARG A 96 -11.80 -3.37 1.69
CA ARG A 96 -13.03 -3.93 2.27
C ARG A 96 -13.74 -2.95 3.19
N VAL A 97 -12.99 -2.27 4.06
CA VAL A 97 -13.57 -1.31 5.02
C VAL A 97 -14.12 -0.07 4.31
N VAL A 98 -13.42 0.44 3.29
CA VAL A 98 -13.85 1.60 2.50
C VAL A 98 -15.15 1.32 1.74
N ARG A 99 -15.38 0.08 1.36
CA ARG A 99 -16.64 -0.33 0.71
C ARG A 99 -17.86 -0.15 1.61
N ASP A 100 -17.70 -0.41 2.92
CA ASP A 100 -18.77 -0.30 3.91
C ASP A 100 -18.85 1.11 4.51
N LYS A 101 -17.73 1.69 4.89
CA LYS A 101 -17.59 3.02 5.51
C LYS A 101 -16.33 3.73 4.99
N PRO A 102 -16.45 4.60 3.95
CA PRO A 102 -15.30 5.18 3.27
C PRO A 102 -14.42 6.06 4.17
N ILE A 103 -15.01 6.72 5.16
CA ILE A 103 -14.27 7.61 6.09
C ILE A 103 -14.45 7.07 7.51
N SER A 104 -13.45 6.37 8.01
CA SER A 104 -13.46 5.83 9.36
C SER A 104 -12.04 5.83 9.97
N LEU A 105 -11.95 5.92 11.29
CA LEU A 105 -10.69 5.80 12.02
C LEU A 105 -9.99 4.46 11.80
N ARG A 106 -10.75 3.42 11.44
CA ARG A 106 -10.20 2.11 11.10
C ARG A 106 -9.39 2.15 9.80
N VAL A 107 -9.90 2.84 8.78
CA VAL A 107 -9.18 3.07 7.52
C VAL A 107 -7.89 3.84 7.77
N SER A 108 -7.96 4.94 8.51
CA SER A 108 -6.77 5.71 8.90
C SER A 108 -5.71 4.85 9.59
N ARG A 109 -6.10 4.01 10.54
CA ARG A 109 -5.18 3.12 11.27
C ARG A 109 -4.47 2.13 10.35
N ASN A 110 -5.18 1.53 9.39
CA ASN A 110 -4.59 0.58 8.45
C ASN A 110 -3.63 1.28 7.48
N ILE A 111 -3.99 2.46 6.95
CA ILE A 111 -3.10 3.27 6.13
C ILE A 111 -1.82 3.64 6.92
N ARG A 112 -1.94 3.98 8.19
CA ARG A 112 -0.79 4.26 9.06
C ARG A 112 0.12 3.05 9.23
N ARG A 113 -0.43 1.84 9.34
CA ARG A 113 0.34 0.59 9.40
C ARG A 113 1.13 0.33 8.12
N MET A 114 0.53 0.61 6.95
CA MET A 114 1.25 0.56 5.67
C MET A 114 2.40 1.58 5.64
N GLY A 115 2.19 2.79 6.18
CA GLY A 115 3.25 3.80 6.33
C GLY A 115 4.41 3.31 7.22
N ILE A 116 4.11 2.63 8.31
CA ILE A 116 5.12 2.02 9.20
C ILE A 116 5.89 0.93 8.45
N ALA A 117 5.21 0.03 7.72
CA ALA A 117 5.87 -1.00 6.95
C ALA A 117 6.79 -0.40 5.86
N SER A 118 6.35 0.67 5.18
CA SER A 118 7.18 1.40 4.21
C SER A 118 8.40 2.06 4.87
N SER A 119 8.25 2.62 6.08
CA SER A 119 9.38 3.18 6.84
C SER A 119 10.40 2.11 7.26
N LEU A 120 9.93 0.91 7.64
CA LEU A 120 10.82 -0.23 7.91
C LEU A 120 11.57 -0.66 6.65
N ALA A 121 10.93 -0.64 5.48
CA ALA A 121 11.59 -0.92 4.20
C ALA A 121 12.70 0.09 3.91
N VAL A 122 12.47 1.38 4.18
CA VAL A 122 13.51 2.43 4.09
C VAL A 122 14.68 2.11 5.02
N LEU A 123 14.41 1.79 6.28
CA LEU A 123 15.44 1.51 7.27
C LEU A 123 16.32 0.29 6.87
N ILE A 124 15.68 -0.81 6.48
CA ILE A 124 16.37 -2.02 6.02
C ILE A 124 17.24 -1.74 4.79
N THR A 125 16.70 -0.96 3.85
CA THR A 125 17.45 -0.59 2.63
C THR A 125 18.60 0.36 2.95
N LEU A 126 18.44 1.32 3.85
CA LEU A 126 19.52 2.20 4.31
C LEU A 126 20.66 1.42 4.98
N ILE A 127 20.34 0.47 5.85
CA ILE A 127 21.34 -0.42 6.45
C ILE A 127 22.12 -1.13 5.34
N ARG A 128 21.44 -1.65 4.32
CA ARG A 128 22.09 -2.29 3.20
C ARG A 128 22.98 -1.33 2.41
N VAL A 129 22.54 -0.09 2.14
CA VAL A 129 23.31 0.93 1.41
C VAL A 129 24.62 1.27 2.13
N VAL A 130 24.61 1.30 3.47
CA VAL A 130 25.82 1.58 4.28
C VAL A 130 26.88 0.50 4.09
N PHE A 131 26.47 -0.78 4.01
CA PHE A 131 27.41 -1.89 3.83
C PHE A 131 27.75 -2.16 2.37
N TRP A 132 26.82 -1.93 1.46
CA TRP A 132 26.96 -2.15 0.01
C TRP A 132 26.28 -1.03 -0.77
N PRO A 133 26.99 0.07 -1.05
CA PRO A 133 26.44 1.20 -1.77
C PRO A 133 26.16 0.81 -3.24
N GLN A 134 24.90 0.65 -3.54
CA GLN A 134 24.39 0.40 -4.88
C GLN A 134 23.41 1.52 -5.26
N LEU A 135 23.58 2.06 -6.48
CA LEU A 135 22.73 3.15 -6.96
C LEU A 135 21.22 2.77 -6.93
N GLU A 136 20.93 1.51 -7.28
CA GLU A 136 19.56 0.97 -7.26
C GLU A 136 18.93 1.03 -5.87
N ALA A 137 19.69 0.75 -4.83
CA ALA A 137 19.19 0.80 -3.45
C ALA A 137 18.82 2.22 -3.02
N ILE A 138 19.50 3.24 -3.54
CA ILE A 138 19.16 4.65 -3.29
C ILE A 138 17.79 4.98 -3.89
N PHE A 139 17.49 4.54 -5.11
CA PHE A 139 16.16 4.71 -5.71
C PHE A 139 15.07 4.01 -4.89
N VAL A 140 15.33 2.80 -4.39
CA VAL A 140 14.39 2.07 -3.52
C VAL A 140 14.12 2.86 -2.24
N VAL A 141 15.15 3.43 -1.59
CA VAL A 141 14.99 4.30 -0.41
C VAL A 141 14.08 5.49 -0.73
N ILE A 142 14.33 6.20 -1.83
CA ILE A 142 13.54 7.37 -2.21
C ILE A 142 12.07 6.98 -2.44
N ILE A 143 11.82 5.91 -3.19
CA ILE A 143 10.46 5.44 -3.50
C ILE A 143 9.70 5.09 -2.21
N PHE A 144 10.28 4.29 -1.31
CA PHE A 144 9.63 3.91 -0.07
C PHE A 144 9.50 5.06 0.91
N LEU A 145 10.44 6.02 0.92
CA LEU A 145 10.33 7.24 1.71
C LEU A 145 9.14 8.10 1.27
N VAL A 146 9.02 8.36 -0.02
CA VAL A 146 7.89 9.11 -0.59
C VAL A 146 6.57 8.38 -0.31
N LEU A 147 6.54 7.06 -0.47
CA LEU A 147 5.38 6.24 -0.16
C LEU A 147 4.99 6.33 1.32
N ALA A 148 5.96 6.23 2.23
CA ALA A 148 5.71 6.34 3.67
C ALA A 148 5.12 7.71 4.03
N LEU A 149 5.72 8.80 3.53
CA LEU A 149 5.23 10.16 3.76
C LEU A 149 3.81 10.36 3.22
N ALA A 150 3.53 9.88 2.00
CA ALA A 150 2.21 9.96 1.40
C ALA A 150 1.16 9.17 2.22
N LEU A 151 1.50 7.98 2.71
CA LEU A 151 0.62 7.16 3.54
C LEU A 151 0.35 7.81 4.90
N PHE A 152 1.35 8.39 5.56
CA PHE A 152 1.15 9.12 6.80
C PHE A 152 0.29 10.36 6.62
N ALA A 153 0.54 11.16 5.57
CA ALA A 153 -0.27 12.33 5.24
C ALA A 153 -1.74 11.94 4.96
N THR A 154 -1.97 10.89 4.16
CA THR A 154 -3.31 10.37 3.86
C THR A 154 -3.99 9.84 5.13
N SER A 155 -3.28 9.11 5.98
CA SER A 155 -3.80 8.63 7.26
C SER A 155 -4.27 9.77 8.14
N HIS A 156 -3.49 10.85 8.22
CA HIS A 156 -3.84 12.03 9.01
C HIS A 156 -5.09 12.74 8.45
N MET A 157 -5.16 12.91 7.12
CA MET A 157 -6.34 13.53 6.47
C MET A 157 -7.61 12.70 6.70
N VAL A 158 -7.53 11.37 6.59
CA VAL A 158 -8.68 10.48 6.84
C VAL A 158 -9.09 10.53 8.30
N ALA A 159 -8.16 10.60 9.24
CA ALA A 159 -8.46 10.70 10.67
C ALA A 159 -9.20 12.00 10.98
N SER A 160 -8.67 13.15 10.54
CA SER A 160 -9.28 14.46 10.79
C SER A 160 -10.69 14.56 10.20
N ARG A 161 -10.90 14.03 9.00
CA ARG A 161 -12.25 13.98 8.38
C ARG A 161 -13.21 13.06 9.15
N ALA A 162 -12.74 11.91 9.63
CA ALA A 162 -13.56 10.99 10.43
C ALA A 162 -13.99 11.61 11.77
N GLU A 163 -13.10 12.39 12.41
CA GLU A 163 -13.41 13.12 13.63
C GLU A 163 -14.43 14.23 13.38
N GLN A 164 -14.30 15.01 12.31
CA GLN A 164 -15.26 16.05 11.93
C GLN A 164 -16.65 15.46 11.71
N LEU A 165 -16.77 14.37 10.96
CA LEU A 165 -18.06 13.71 10.72
C LEU A 165 -18.70 13.16 12.00
N THR A 166 -17.90 12.71 12.96
CA THR A 166 -18.42 12.27 14.28
C THR A 166 -18.93 13.44 15.10
N LEU A 167 -18.27 14.58 15.09
CA LEU A 167 -18.71 15.79 15.78
C LEU A 167 -20.00 16.35 15.18
N GLU A 168 -20.09 16.44 13.84
CA GLU A 168 -21.30 16.87 13.14
C GLU A 168 -22.50 15.95 13.45
N ALA A 169 -22.26 14.63 13.52
CA ALA A 169 -23.32 13.67 13.86
C ALA A 169 -23.80 13.83 15.31
N LEU A 170 -22.90 14.12 16.26
CA LEU A 170 -23.26 14.38 17.65
C LEU A 170 -24.04 15.69 17.81
N GLU A 171 -23.63 16.75 17.13
CA GLU A 171 -24.30 18.05 17.15
C GLU A 171 -25.73 17.96 16.58
N ASN A 172 -25.89 17.25 15.47
CA ASN A 172 -27.20 17.00 14.89
C ASN A 172 -28.12 16.17 15.82
N ALA A 173 -27.59 15.17 16.54
CA ALA A 173 -28.31 14.38 17.49
C ALA A 173 -28.81 15.23 18.68
N ASP A 174 -27.98 16.15 19.19
CA ASP A 174 -28.32 17.04 20.29
C ASP A 174 -29.43 18.06 19.90
N HIS A 175 -29.42 18.53 18.65
CA HIS A 175 -30.48 19.37 18.11
C HIS A 175 -31.84 18.67 17.98
N HIS A 176 -31.83 17.35 17.71
CA HIS A 176 -33.08 16.57 17.63
C HIS A 176 -33.65 16.23 19.01
N VAL A 177 -32.82 16.11 20.04
CA VAL A 177 -33.30 15.85 21.43
C VAL A 177 -33.86 17.10 22.08
N ARG A 178 -33.47 18.29 21.66
CA ARG A 178 -33.94 19.57 22.21
C ARG A 178 -35.24 20.11 21.57
N ARG A 179 -35.78 19.44 20.58
CA ARG A 179 -37.09 19.73 19.98
C ARG A 179 -38.15 18.74 20.42
#